data_368f802808e2c88aa91dd348718bf11c
#
_entry.id   368f802808e2c88aa91dd348718bf11c
#
_cell.length_a   1.000
_cell.length_b   1.000
_cell.length_c   1.000
_cell.angle_alpha   90.00
_cell.angle_beta   90.00
_cell.angle_gamma   90.00
#
_symmetry.space_group_name_H-M   'P 1'
#
loop_
_entity.id
_entity.type
_entity.pdbx_description
1 polymer ?
#
loop_
_entity_poly.entity_id
_entity_poly.type
_entity_poly.pdbx_seq_one_letter_code
_entity_poly.pdbx_strand_id
1 'polypeptide(L)'
;DEKVAENETMEVKKFLFGSIELTSLHTEDTEESILAMIEKVNQFAKDYPELPHVATVCTYPNFAGLISQSLEVDGVEIAVVSGNFPSSQTFIEVKIAETAMAIKDGATEVDIVMPVGKFFSEDYEGLCDDIQELKATCGEHKMKCILETGDLKNCSNIMKASVLAMYAG
;
A
#
# COMPACT_ATOMS: atom_id res chain seq x y z
N ASP A 1 27.98 -8.86 9.15
CA ASP A 1 27.71 -9.20 10.58
C ASP A 1 27.99 -8.01 11.52
N GLU A 2 29.10 -7.27 11.37
CA GLU A 2 29.37 -6.05 12.16
C GLU A 2 28.23 -5.02 12.08
N LYS A 3 27.73 -4.74 10.88
CA LYS A 3 26.65 -3.77 10.66
C LYS A 3 25.32 -4.19 11.30
N VAL A 4 25.07 -5.47 11.44
CA VAL A 4 23.87 -5.99 12.14
C VAL A 4 23.97 -5.65 13.63
N ALA A 5 25.10 -5.93 14.27
CA ALA A 5 25.32 -5.64 15.68
C ALA A 5 25.20 -4.14 16.00
N GLU A 6 25.75 -3.26 15.13
CA GLU A 6 25.65 -1.81 15.28
C GLU A 6 24.19 -1.29 15.20
N ASN A 7 23.34 -1.96 14.44
CA ASN A 7 21.94 -1.57 14.23
C ASN A 7 20.95 -2.34 15.13
N GLU A 8 21.40 -3.27 15.94
CA GLU A 8 20.53 -4.02 16.87
C GLU A 8 20.25 -3.24 18.17
N THR A 9 19.89 -1.98 18.04
CA THR A 9 19.54 -1.11 19.17
C THR A 9 18.02 -1.04 19.35
N MET A 10 17.58 -0.69 20.55
CA MET A 10 16.16 -0.49 20.84
C MET A 10 15.57 0.65 20.00
N GLU A 11 16.34 1.69 19.72
CA GLU A 11 15.93 2.83 18.89
C GLU A 11 15.65 2.38 17.45
N VAL A 12 16.56 1.62 16.86
CA VAL A 12 16.36 1.07 15.49
C VAL A 12 15.16 0.10 15.47
N LYS A 13 15.01 -0.75 16.49
CA LYS A 13 13.86 -1.67 16.58
C LYS A 13 12.53 -0.90 16.67
N LYS A 14 12.45 0.17 17.45
CA LYS A 14 11.27 1.04 17.52
C LYS A 14 11.00 1.74 16.18
N PHE A 15 12.03 2.24 15.53
CA PHE A 15 11.90 2.84 14.20
C PHE A 15 11.37 1.85 13.16
N LEU A 16 11.93 0.65 13.12
CA LEU A 16 11.49 -0.40 12.20
C LEU A 16 10.05 -0.85 12.51
N PHE A 17 9.69 -0.98 13.78
CA PHE A 17 8.31 -1.30 14.18
C PHE A 17 7.33 -0.22 13.71
N GLY A 18 7.65 1.05 13.91
CA GLY A 18 6.86 2.19 13.43
C GLY A 18 6.86 2.38 11.91
N SER A 19 7.60 1.56 11.17
CA SER A 19 7.63 1.55 9.71
C SER A 19 6.88 0.35 9.10
N ILE A 20 6.28 -0.50 9.95
CA ILE A 20 5.55 -1.69 9.50
C ILE A 20 4.23 -1.28 8.85
N GLU A 21 3.96 -1.83 7.69
CA GLU A 21 2.65 -1.93 7.11
C GLU A 21 2.05 -3.30 7.48
N LEU A 22 1.07 -3.29 8.37
CA LEU A 22 0.41 -4.52 8.83
C LEU A 22 -0.64 -4.92 7.79
N THR A 23 -0.35 -5.99 7.06
CA THR A 23 -1.09 -6.37 5.86
C THR A 23 -1.85 -7.68 6.02
N SER A 24 -3.10 -7.70 5.56
CA SER A 24 -3.84 -8.92 5.26
C SER A 24 -4.45 -8.84 3.86
N LEU A 25 -4.04 -9.77 2.99
CA LEU A 25 -4.49 -9.89 1.60
C LEU A 25 -4.78 -11.35 1.26
N HIS A 26 -5.38 -12.06 2.22
CA HIS A 26 -5.79 -13.44 2.02
C HIS A 26 -7.13 -13.52 1.29
N THR A 27 -7.28 -14.51 0.43
CA THR A 27 -8.54 -14.72 -0.31
C THR A 27 -9.72 -15.01 0.62
N GLU A 28 -9.46 -15.56 1.79
CA GLU A 28 -10.44 -15.88 2.82
C GLU A 28 -10.68 -14.77 3.85
N ASP A 29 -10.11 -13.57 3.67
CA ASP A 29 -10.35 -12.45 4.57
C ASP A 29 -11.85 -12.10 4.63
N THR A 30 -12.33 -11.94 5.85
CA THR A 30 -13.73 -11.59 6.18
C THR A 30 -13.75 -10.29 7.00
N GLU A 31 -14.91 -9.65 7.11
CA GLU A 31 -15.08 -8.50 8.01
C GLU A 31 -14.66 -8.85 9.45
N GLU A 32 -14.99 -10.06 9.93
CA GLU A 32 -14.63 -10.53 11.27
C GLU A 32 -13.10 -10.66 11.43
N SER A 33 -12.39 -11.24 10.45
CA SER A 33 -10.93 -11.39 10.51
C SER A 33 -10.20 -10.05 10.46
N ILE A 34 -10.66 -9.12 9.62
CA ILE A 34 -10.11 -7.77 9.53
C ILE A 34 -10.41 -6.97 10.80
N LEU A 35 -11.63 -7.04 11.32
CA LEU A 35 -11.97 -6.38 12.58
C LEU A 35 -11.09 -6.89 13.73
N ALA A 36 -10.87 -8.20 13.83
CA ALA A 36 -9.99 -8.78 14.83
C ALA A 36 -8.51 -8.31 14.68
N MET A 37 -8.05 -8.05 13.45
CA MET A 37 -6.74 -7.43 13.20
C MET A 37 -6.69 -5.99 13.72
N ILE A 38 -7.72 -5.18 13.45
CA ILE A 38 -7.79 -3.78 13.90
C ILE A 38 -7.91 -3.71 15.42
N GLU A 39 -8.69 -4.58 16.06
CA GLU A 39 -8.79 -4.66 17.51
C GLU A 39 -7.42 -4.92 18.18
N LYS A 40 -6.58 -5.77 17.55
CA LYS A 40 -5.21 -5.99 18.04
C LYS A 40 -4.34 -4.73 17.93
N VAL A 41 -4.49 -3.94 16.86
CA VAL A 41 -3.78 -2.67 16.72
C VAL A 41 -4.22 -1.68 17.80
N ASN A 42 -5.52 -1.55 18.01
CA ASN A 42 -6.08 -0.69 19.06
C ASN A 42 -5.65 -1.11 20.45
N GLN A 43 -5.69 -2.42 20.73
CA GLN A 43 -5.30 -2.96 22.03
C GLN A 43 -3.81 -2.81 22.30
N PHE A 44 -2.96 -3.04 21.27
CA PHE A 44 -1.51 -2.84 21.39
C PHE A 44 -1.16 -1.41 21.81
N ALA A 45 -1.80 -0.41 21.20
CA ALA A 45 -1.56 0.98 21.56
C ALA A 45 -1.97 1.31 23.01
N LYS A 46 -3.01 0.65 23.53
CA LYS A 46 -3.45 0.78 24.94
C LYS A 46 -2.50 0.10 25.90
N ASP A 47 -2.01 -1.09 25.54
CA ASP A 47 -1.15 -1.91 26.40
C ASP A 47 0.30 -1.39 26.45
N TYR A 48 0.77 -0.74 25.38
CA TYR A 48 2.15 -0.29 25.21
C TYR A 48 2.25 1.16 24.74
N PRO A 49 1.74 2.13 25.50
CA PRO A 49 1.69 3.54 25.09
C PRO A 49 3.06 4.19 24.91
N GLU A 50 4.14 3.56 25.41
CA GLU A 50 5.53 4.02 25.24
C GLU A 50 6.20 3.50 23.95
N LEU A 51 5.54 2.59 23.23
CA LEU A 51 6.02 2.06 21.97
C LEU A 51 5.34 2.75 20.78
N PRO A 52 6.02 2.84 19.63
CA PRO A 52 5.35 3.28 18.40
C PRO A 52 4.28 2.27 17.99
N HIS A 53 3.27 2.72 17.28
CA HIS A 53 2.33 1.85 16.56
C HIS A 53 2.87 1.54 15.15
N VAL A 54 2.22 0.64 14.43
CA VAL A 54 2.50 0.38 13.01
C VAL A 54 2.21 1.62 12.16
N ALA A 55 2.89 1.79 11.02
CA ALA A 55 2.69 2.94 10.15
C ALA A 55 1.32 2.89 9.46
N THR A 56 0.97 1.73 8.93
CA THR A 56 -0.27 1.53 8.20
C THR A 56 -0.90 0.17 8.52
N VAL A 57 -2.19 0.07 8.26
CA VAL A 57 -2.88 -1.22 8.07
C VAL A 57 -3.28 -1.31 6.60
N CYS A 58 -3.02 -2.46 5.95
CA CYS A 58 -3.27 -2.65 4.53
C CYS A 58 -4.17 -3.86 4.28
N THR A 59 -5.22 -3.65 3.46
CA THR A 59 -6.21 -4.69 3.13
C THR A 59 -6.74 -4.53 1.70
N TYR A 60 -7.69 -5.38 1.33
CA TYR A 60 -8.50 -5.16 0.14
C TYR A 60 -9.41 -3.93 0.29
N PRO A 61 -9.77 -3.24 -0.82
CA PRO A 61 -10.45 -1.94 -0.78
C PRO A 61 -11.86 -2.00 -0.17
N ASN A 62 -12.55 -3.14 -0.26
CA ASN A 62 -13.88 -3.33 0.32
C ASN A 62 -13.91 -3.27 1.85
N PHE A 63 -12.77 -3.34 2.52
CA PHE A 63 -12.67 -3.22 3.98
C PHE A 63 -12.32 -1.80 4.46
N ALA A 64 -12.07 -0.85 3.56
CA ALA A 64 -11.69 0.51 3.94
C ALA A 64 -12.69 1.15 4.91
N GLY A 65 -13.98 1.03 4.64
CA GLY A 65 -15.04 1.58 5.50
C GLY A 65 -15.12 0.92 6.87
N LEU A 66 -14.90 -0.39 6.94
CA LEU A 66 -14.84 -1.12 8.22
C LEU A 66 -13.67 -0.63 9.07
N ILE A 67 -12.49 -0.52 8.47
CA ILE A 67 -11.27 -0.08 9.16
C ILE A 67 -11.41 1.37 9.61
N SER A 68 -11.88 2.25 8.74
CA SER A 68 -12.09 3.68 9.06
C SER A 68 -13.03 3.90 10.25
N GLN A 69 -14.00 3.00 10.46
CA GLN A 69 -14.92 3.07 11.59
C GLN A 69 -14.41 2.41 12.88
N SER A 70 -13.42 1.52 12.76
CA SER A 70 -12.98 0.65 13.87
C SER A 70 -11.58 0.98 14.38
N LEU A 71 -10.75 1.65 13.59
CA LEU A 71 -9.40 2.04 13.99
C LEU A 71 -9.45 3.25 14.93
N GLU A 72 -8.94 3.06 16.15
CA GLU A 72 -8.96 4.10 17.21
C GLU A 72 -7.61 4.78 17.40
N VAL A 73 -6.54 4.28 16.77
CA VAL A 73 -5.17 4.78 16.96
C VAL A 73 -4.86 5.89 15.98
N ASP A 74 -4.67 7.09 16.51
CA ASP A 74 -4.25 8.24 15.71
C ASP A 74 -2.87 8.02 15.07
N GLY A 75 -2.74 8.40 13.79
CA GLY A 75 -1.46 8.32 13.08
C GLY A 75 -1.18 6.97 12.42
N VAL A 76 -2.05 5.97 12.53
CA VAL A 76 -2.02 4.77 11.70
C VAL A 76 -2.81 5.05 10.42
N GLU A 77 -2.16 4.95 9.28
CA GLU A 77 -2.80 5.16 7.98
C GLU A 77 -3.59 3.93 7.54
N ILE A 78 -4.61 4.16 6.70
CA ILE A 78 -5.44 3.10 6.12
C ILE A 78 -5.02 2.92 4.67
N ALA A 79 -4.19 1.92 4.41
CA ALA A 79 -3.78 1.53 3.06
C ALA A 79 -4.72 0.47 2.49
N VAL A 80 -5.00 0.56 1.21
CA VAL A 80 -5.72 -0.48 0.47
C VAL A 80 -5.05 -0.75 -0.86
N VAL A 81 -5.07 -2.02 -1.29
CA VAL A 81 -4.68 -2.34 -2.66
C VAL A 81 -5.81 -1.95 -3.62
N SER A 82 -5.47 -1.51 -4.82
CA SER A 82 -6.45 -1.08 -5.82
C SER A 82 -5.94 -1.29 -7.25
N GLY A 83 -6.72 -0.87 -8.23
CA GLY A 83 -6.36 -0.96 -9.64
C GLY A 83 -6.29 -2.38 -10.17
N ASN A 84 -7.19 -3.27 -9.71
CA ASN A 84 -7.19 -4.69 -10.03
C ASN A 84 -5.93 -5.41 -9.54
N PHE A 85 -5.56 -5.18 -8.29
CA PHE A 85 -4.47 -5.88 -7.63
C PHE A 85 -4.69 -7.42 -7.64
N PRO A 86 -3.66 -8.27 -7.90
CA PRO A 86 -2.26 -7.88 -8.09
C PRO A 86 -1.85 -7.66 -9.55
N SER A 87 -2.71 -7.94 -10.53
CA SER A 87 -2.30 -8.03 -11.93
C SER A 87 -2.27 -6.70 -12.67
N SER A 88 -3.03 -5.70 -12.23
CA SER A 88 -3.27 -4.45 -12.96
C SER A 88 -3.90 -4.63 -14.36
N GLN A 89 -4.40 -5.82 -14.68
CA GLN A 89 -4.89 -6.22 -16.01
C GLN A 89 -6.41 -6.00 -16.12
N THR A 90 -6.83 -4.73 -16.16
CA THR A 90 -8.22 -4.33 -16.38
C THR A 90 -8.29 -2.96 -17.06
N PHE A 91 -9.50 -2.48 -17.32
CA PHE A 91 -9.75 -1.16 -17.89
C PHE A 91 -9.41 -0.04 -16.92
N ILE A 92 -8.87 1.07 -17.41
CA ILE A 92 -8.49 2.20 -16.56
C ILE A 92 -9.69 2.79 -15.80
N GLU A 93 -10.86 2.83 -16.41
CA GLU A 93 -12.09 3.33 -15.80
C GLU A 93 -12.50 2.49 -14.58
N VAL A 94 -12.26 1.17 -14.62
CA VAL A 94 -12.52 0.27 -13.48
C VAL A 94 -11.53 0.54 -12.36
N LYS A 95 -10.25 0.72 -12.67
CA LYS A 95 -9.21 1.07 -11.69
C LYS A 95 -9.52 2.40 -10.99
N ILE A 96 -9.91 3.42 -11.76
CA ILE A 96 -10.31 4.74 -11.25
C ILE A 96 -11.52 4.60 -10.32
N ALA A 97 -12.53 3.86 -10.74
CA ALA A 97 -13.75 3.67 -9.94
C ALA A 97 -13.43 2.96 -8.60
N GLU A 98 -12.64 1.89 -8.62
CA GLU A 98 -12.23 1.15 -7.41
C GLU A 98 -11.45 2.06 -6.46
N THR A 99 -10.46 2.80 -6.96
CA THR A 99 -9.65 3.74 -6.19
C THR A 99 -10.51 4.85 -5.57
N ALA A 100 -11.40 5.45 -6.34
CA ALA A 100 -12.30 6.52 -5.85
C ALA A 100 -13.25 6.02 -4.75
N MET A 101 -13.77 4.80 -4.89
CA MET A 101 -14.63 4.17 -3.88
C MET A 101 -13.87 3.90 -2.59
N ALA A 102 -12.65 3.37 -2.68
CA ALA A 102 -11.82 3.09 -1.51
C ALA A 102 -11.49 4.36 -0.72
N ILE A 103 -11.12 5.44 -1.41
CA ILE A 103 -10.86 6.76 -0.77
C ILE A 103 -12.13 7.31 -0.12
N LYS A 104 -13.26 7.25 -0.82
CA LYS A 104 -14.55 7.68 -0.27
C LYS A 104 -14.90 6.93 1.02
N ASP A 105 -14.55 5.67 1.10
CA ASP A 105 -14.83 4.81 2.26
C ASP A 105 -13.79 4.96 3.37
N GLY A 106 -12.75 5.79 3.18
CA GLY A 106 -11.84 6.20 4.24
C GLY A 106 -10.39 5.72 4.08
N ALA A 107 -10.01 5.14 2.93
CA ALA A 107 -8.61 4.88 2.65
C ALA A 107 -7.80 6.18 2.57
N THR A 108 -6.65 6.23 3.23
CA THR A 108 -5.73 7.37 3.23
C THR A 108 -4.50 7.12 2.36
N GLU A 109 -4.27 5.87 2.00
CA GLU A 109 -3.19 5.43 1.13
C GLU A 109 -3.71 4.36 0.16
N VAL A 110 -3.26 4.40 -1.09
CA VAL A 110 -3.68 3.44 -2.13
C VAL A 110 -2.46 2.82 -2.77
N ASP A 111 -2.42 1.48 -2.77
CA ASP A 111 -1.36 0.69 -3.39
C ASP A 111 -1.83 0.14 -4.73
N ILE A 112 -1.21 0.60 -5.80
CA ILE A 112 -1.46 0.11 -7.15
C ILE A 112 -0.29 -0.72 -7.65
N VAL A 113 -0.54 -1.66 -8.55
CA VAL A 113 0.51 -2.35 -9.28
C VAL A 113 0.75 -1.69 -10.61
N MET A 114 2.01 -1.41 -10.92
CA MET A 114 2.40 -0.93 -12.25
C MET A 114 1.92 -1.90 -13.33
N PRO A 115 1.38 -1.42 -14.47
CA PRO A 115 0.98 -2.31 -15.56
C PRO A 115 2.20 -2.90 -16.29
N VAL A 116 2.77 -3.99 -15.71
CA VAL A 116 4.00 -4.66 -16.17
C VAL A 116 3.92 -5.08 -17.64
N GLY A 117 2.73 -5.45 -18.12
CA GLY A 117 2.52 -5.78 -19.54
C GLY A 117 2.85 -4.60 -20.45
N LYS A 118 2.44 -3.37 -20.10
CA LYS A 118 2.78 -2.15 -20.85
C LYS A 118 4.29 -1.88 -20.81
N PHE A 119 4.92 -2.13 -19.65
CA PHE A 119 6.39 -1.99 -19.53
C PHE A 119 7.13 -2.90 -20.53
N PHE A 120 6.75 -4.17 -20.63
CA PHE A 120 7.41 -5.11 -21.53
C PHE A 120 7.04 -4.93 -23.01
N SER A 121 5.91 -4.32 -23.33
CA SER A 121 5.56 -3.91 -24.69
C SER A 121 6.18 -2.56 -25.08
N GLU A 122 6.95 -1.94 -24.19
CA GLU A 122 7.57 -0.62 -24.35
C GLU A 122 6.54 0.53 -24.51
N ASP A 123 5.28 0.30 -24.13
CA ASP A 123 4.24 1.33 -24.05
C ASP A 123 4.41 2.15 -22.75
N TYR A 124 5.50 2.92 -22.71
CA TYR A 124 5.83 3.74 -21.54
C TYR A 124 4.91 4.94 -21.37
N GLU A 125 4.40 5.48 -22.48
CA GLU A 125 3.42 6.56 -22.46
C GLU A 125 2.12 6.08 -21.80
N GLY A 126 1.52 5.01 -22.30
CA GLY A 126 0.31 4.45 -21.71
C GLY A 126 0.50 3.92 -20.29
N LEU A 127 1.72 3.49 -19.91
CA LEU A 127 2.04 3.13 -18.53
C LEU A 127 2.01 4.37 -17.61
N CYS A 128 2.64 5.46 -18.02
CA CYS A 128 2.64 6.71 -17.27
C CYS A 128 1.24 7.30 -17.16
N ASP A 129 0.46 7.28 -18.25
CA ASP A 129 -0.92 7.76 -18.26
C ASP A 129 -1.79 7.01 -17.24
N ASP A 130 -1.71 5.68 -17.18
CA ASP A 130 -2.44 4.88 -16.18
C ASP A 130 -2.08 5.31 -14.75
N ILE A 131 -0.79 5.50 -14.45
CA ILE A 131 -0.34 5.92 -13.12
C ILE A 131 -0.80 7.34 -12.81
N GLN A 132 -0.72 8.27 -13.75
CA GLN A 132 -1.16 9.66 -13.59
C GLN A 132 -2.65 9.76 -13.31
N GLU A 133 -3.48 9.00 -14.03
CA GLU A 133 -4.93 8.94 -13.82
C GLU A 133 -5.27 8.43 -12.40
N LEU A 134 -4.57 7.39 -11.95
CA LEU A 134 -4.76 6.88 -10.60
C LEU A 134 -4.25 7.86 -9.54
N LYS A 135 -3.11 8.52 -9.78
CA LYS A 135 -2.61 9.56 -8.88
C LYS A 135 -3.56 10.75 -8.80
N ALA A 136 -4.11 11.19 -9.94
CA ALA A 136 -5.12 12.24 -9.97
C ALA A 136 -6.39 11.83 -9.18
N THR A 137 -6.80 10.57 -9.28
CA THR A 137 -7.92 10.01 -8.52
C THR A 137 -7.65 10.01 -7.01
N CYS A 138 -6.40 9.72 -6.60
CA CYS A 138 -6.00 9.77 -5.19
C CYS A 138 -6.01 11.20 -4.61
N GLY A 139 -5.89 12.24 -5.43
CA GLY A 139 -5.81 13.61 -4.97
C GLY A 139 -4.66 13.83 -3.99
N GLU A 140 -4.97 14.33 -2.79
CA GLU A 140 -3.99 14.58 -1.74
C GLU A 140 -3.56 13.31 -0.97
N HIS A 141 -4.25 12.18 -1.18
CA HIS A 141 -3.90 10.93 -0.53
C HIS A 141 -2.63 10.32 -1.12
N LYS A 142 -1.95 9.52 -0.31
CA LYS A 142 -0.75 8.83 -0.74
C LYS A 142 -1.09 7.75 -1.76
N MET A 143 -0.23 7.62 -2.77
CA MET A 143 -0.27 6.50 -3.69
C MET A 143 1.10 5.81 -3.70
N LYS A 144 1.10 4.49 -3.55
CA LYS A 144 2.30 3.67 -3.66
C LYS A 144 2.20 2.81 -4.91
N CYS A 145 3.22 2.87 -5.76
CA CYS A 145 3.29 2.06 -6.98
C CYS A 145 4.16 0.83 -6.74
N ILE A 146 3.54 -0.34 -6.70
CA ILE A 146 4.20 -1.65 -6.61
C ILE A 146 4.83 -1.95 -7.97
N LEU A 147 6.15 -2.15 -8.01
CA LEU A 147 6.90 -2.31 -9.26
C LEU A 147 6.91 -3.74 -9.79
N GLU A 148 6.57 -4.75 -8.98
CA GLU A 148 6.69 -6.16 -9.34
C GLU A 148 8.14 -6.54 -9.74
N THR A 149 9.09 -6.30 -8.84
CA THR A 149 10.53 -6.45 -9.11
C THR A 149 10.92 -7.86 -9.55
N GLY A 150 10.19 -8.89 -9.08
CA GLY A 150 10.37 -10.27 -9.50
C GLY A 150 10.09 -10.45 -11.00
N ASP A 151 9.00 -9.83 -11.49
CA ASP A 151 8.61 -9.91 -12.89
C ASP A 151 9.47 -9.03 -13.79
N LEU A 152 10.02 -7.95 -13.28
CA LEU A 152 10.95 -7.08 -14.02
C LEU A 152 12.32 -7.73 -14.31
N LYS A 153 12.67 -8.82 -13.65
CA LYS A 153 13.78 -9.74 -13.94
C LYS A 153 15.19 -9.22 -13.68
N ASN A 154 15.48 -7.95 -13.83
CA ASN A 154 16.83 -7.40 -13.67
C ASN A 154 16.83 -5.95 -13.15
N CYS A 155 17.96 -5.52 -12.60
CA CYS A 155 18.10 -4.20 -11.99
C CYS A 155 17.88 -3.05 -12.98
N SER A 156 18.24 -3.22 -14.27
CA SER A 156 18.03 -2.17 -15.27
C SER A 156 16.54 -1.89 -15.50
N ASN A 157 15.72 -2.95 -15.58
CA ASN A 157 14.27 -2.82 -15.70
C ASN A 157 13.66 -2.22 -14.43
N ILE A 158 14.12 -2.65 -13.24
CA ILE A 158 13.65 -2.09 -11.96
C ILE A 158 13.96 -0.59 -11.90
N MET A 159 15.17 -0.18 -12.25
CA MET A 159 15.56 1.23 -12.28
C MET A 159 14.69 2.02 -13.27
N LYS A 160 14.47 1.50 -14.48
CA LYS A 160 13.65 2.14 -15.50
C LYS A 160 12.19 2.28 -15.04
N ALA A 161 11.62 1.21 -14.49
CA ALA A 161 10.26 1.22 -13.94
C ALA A 161 10.11 2.23 -12.80
N SER A 162 11.11 2.30 -11.90
CA SER A 162 11.12 3.29 -10.81
C SER A 162 11.12 4.73 -11.34
N VAL A 163 11.93 5.01 -12.37
CA VAL A 163 11.98 6.35 -12.98
C VAL A 163 10.65 6.69 -13.65
N LEU A 164 10.03 5.74 -14.36
CA LEU A 164 8.71 5.95 -14.99
C LEU A 164 7.63 6.22 -13.94
N ALA A 165 7.60 5.44 -12.87
CA ALA A 165 6.63 5.66 -11.78
C ALA A 165 6.81 7.03 -11.12
N MET A 166 8.05 7.45 -10.84
CA MET A 166 8.34 8.79 -10.29
C MET A 166 8.00 9.92 -11.27
N TYR A 167 8.17 9.69 -12.57
CA TYR A 167 7.83 10.67 -13.61
C TYR A 167 6.30 10.86 -13.71
N ALA A 168 5.55 9.80 -13.49
CA ALA A 168 4.10 9.80 -13.57
C ALA A 168 3.40 10.40 -12.32
N GLY A 169 4.13 10.76 -11.25
CA GLY A 169 3.61 11.39 -10.02
C GLY A 169 3.80 10.59 -8.77
#